data_f4324dad7559da574c09af74aee789ce
#
_entry.id   f4324dad7559da574c09af74aee789ce
#
_cell.length_a   1.000
_cell.length_b   1.000
_cell.length_c   1.000
_cell.angle_alpha   90.00
_cell.angle_beta   90.00
_cell.angle_gamma   90.00
#
_symmetry.space_group_name_H-M   'P 1'
#
loop_
_entity.id
_entity.type
_entity.pdbx_description
1 polymer ?
#
loop_
_entity_poly.entity_id
_entity_poly.type
_entity_poly.pdbx_seq_one_letter_code
_entity_poly.pdbx_strand_id
1 'polypeptide(L)'
;MTFKRWLPTFLAFPIGGWLAIETVGSSADPLSAAAGGLLAGAVIGGAQRLALRAGRRWIAVTAAATAAGAALSAVVTGSGTGLSAVMLAGLATGAAVGAAQAPLLGYGGRAAAAWTAVTAGAWSLGWLVTWNVIVDADRGHHMFGSSGALVATLITGLALRGLAHAPRQAVPAAA
;
A
#
# COMPACT_ATOMS: atom_id res chain seq x y z
N MET A 1 15.89 -8.85 -7.08
CA MET A 1 14.52 -8.58 -7.59
C MET A 1 14.61 -8.05 -9.00
N THR A 2 13.79 -8.51 -9.96
CA THR A 2 13.70 -7.90 -11.30
C THR A 2 12.48 -7.00 -11.36
N PHE A 3 12.64 -5.82 -11.94
CA PHE A 3 11.55 -4.85 -12.11
C PHE A 3 10.35 -5.45 -12.90
N LYS A 4 10.66 -6.31 -13.88
CA LYS A 4 9.63 -7.04 -14.67
C LYS A 4 8.68 -7.88 -13.82
N ARG A 5 9.13 -8.37 -12.65
CA ARG A 5 8.29 -9.17 -11.74
C ARG A 5 7.50 -8.27 -10.77
N TRP A 6 8.05 -7.09 -10.45
CA TRP A 6 7.39 -6.15 -9.55
C TRP A 6 6.23 -5.42 -10.22
N LEU A 7 6.43 -4.99 -11.46
CA LEU A 7 5.45 -4.15 -12.15
C LEU A 7 4.04 -4.77 -12.20
N PRO A 8 3.82 -6.06 -12.53
CA PRO A 8 2.47 -6.63 -12.57
C PRO A 8 1.73 -6.59 -11.23
N THR A 9 2.42 -6.34 -10.11
CA THR A 9 1.75 -6.24 -8.80
C THR A 9 0.78 -5.06 -8.69
N PHE A 10 0.83 -4.10 -9.63
CA PHE A 10 -0.15 -3.01 -9.68
C PHE A 10 -1.58 -3.51 -9.82
N LEU A 11 -1.80 -4.65 -10.51
CA LEU A 11 -3.13 -5.24 -10.67
C LEU A 11 -3.76 -5.70 -9.35
N ALA A 12 -2.93 -5.98 -8.34
CA ALA A 12 -3.42 -6.39 -7.03
C ALA A 12 -4.18 -5.27 -6.30
N PHE A 13 -3.93 -4.01 -6.62
CA PHE A 13 -4.60 -2.87 -5.97
C PHE A 13 -6.08 -2.80 -6.36
N PRO A 14 -6.46 -2.70 -7.65
CA PRO A 14 -7.87 -2.68 -8.03
C PRO A 14 -8.57 -4.00 -7.69
N ILE A 15 -7.91 -5.15 -7.82
CA ILE A 15 -8.49 -6.45 -7.45
C ILE A 15 -8.76 -6.50 -5.94
N GLY A 16 -7.80 -6.09 -5.12
CA GLY A 16 -7.95 -6.07 -3.67
C GLY A 16 -9.00 -5.05 -3.22
N GLY A 17 -9.05 -3.89 -3.84
CA GLY A 17 -10.07 -2.87 -3.58
C GLY A 17 -11.47 -3.34 -3.95
N TRP A 18 -11.63 -3.96 -5.11
CA TRP A 18 -12.90 -4.55 -5.52
C TRP A 18 -13.37 -5.63 -4.55
N LEU A 19 -12.50 -6.59 -4.20
CA LEU A 19 -12.83 -7.62 -3.21
C LEU A 19 -13.23 -7.03 -1.86
N ALA A 20 -12.55 -5.98 -1.41
CA ALA A 20 -12.89 -5.30 -0.15
C ALA A 20 -14.31 -4.70 -0.21
N ILE A 21 -14.66 -4.04 -1.31
CA ILE A 21 -15.99 -3.45 -1.51
C ILE A 21 -17.07 -4.54 -1.55
N GLU A 22 -16.87 -5.60 -2.31
CA GLU A 22 -17.84 -6.69 -2.45
C GLU A 22 -18.07 -7.47 -1.12
N THR A 23 -17.04 -7.54 -0.26
CA THR A 23 -17.15 -8.34 0.97
C THR A 23 -17.49 -7.53 2.21
N VAL A 24 -17.01 -6.30 2.31
CA VAL A 24 -17.19 -5.45 3.49
C VAL A 24 -18.21 -4.33 3.25
N GLY A 25 -18.38 -3.95 1.97
CA GLY A 25 -19.23 -2.82 1.60
C GLY A 25 -18.49 -1.48 1.75
N SER A 26 -19.19 -0.47 2.30
CA SER A 26 -18.60 0.85 2.46
C SER A 26 -17.58 0.89 3.59
N SER A 27 -16.50 1.65 3.41
CA SER A 27 -15.49 1.93 4.45
C SER A 27 -15.85 3.19 5.26
N ALA A 28 -17.14 3.35 5.61
CA ALA A 28 -17.66 4.56 6.24
C ALA A 28 -17.20 4.75 7.69
N ASP A 29 -16.80 3.68 8.37
CA ASP A 29 -16.30 3.69 9.74
C ASP A 29 -14.91 3.03 9.82
N PRO A 30 -14.14 3.30 10.89
CA PRO A 30 -12.78 2.77 11.02
C PRO A 30 -12.68 1.24 11.06
N LEU A 31 -13.70 0.52 11.53
CA LEU A 31 -13.69 -0.94 11.61
C LEU A 31 -13.91 -1.56 10.23
N SER A 32 -14.89 -1.08 9.47
CA SER A 32 -15.10 -1.51 8.08
C SER A 32 -13.93 -1.11 7.20
N ALA A 33 -13.33 0.09 7.39
CA ALA A 33 -12.11 0.49 6.71
C ALA A 33 -10.93 -0.46 7.02
N ALA A 34 -10.77 -0.87 8.28
CA ALA A 34 -9.75 -1.85 8.67
C ALA A 34 -10.00 -3.21 8.02
N ALA A 35 -11.24 -3.71 8.01
CA ALA A 35 -11.58 -4.99 7.41
C ALA A 35 -11.32 -4.98 5.89
N GLY A 36 -11.76 -3.94 5.19
CA GLY A 36 -11.49 -3.75 3.76
C GLY A 36 -9.98 -3.62 3.47
N GLY A 37 -9.28 -2.84 4.31
CA GLY A 37 -7.82 -2.70 4.24
C GLY A 37 -7.07 -4.01 4.46
N LEU A 38 -7.55 -4.88 5.36
CA LEU A 38 -6.99 -6.20 5.60
C LEU A 38 -7.08 -7.08 4.35
N LEU A 39 -8.24 -7.13 3.72
CA LEU A 39 -8.48 -7.90 2.51
C LEU A 39 -7.65 -7.37 1.32
N ALA A 40 -7.73 -6.06 1.06
CA ALA A 40 -6.95 -5.44 0.00
C ALA A 40 -5.44 -5.62 0.23
N GLY A 41 -4.98 -5.42 1.46
CA GLY A 41 -3.59 -5.60 1.83
C GLY A 41 -3.10 -7.04 1.71
N ALA A 42 -3.96 -8.04 1.97
CA ALA A 42 -3.63 -9.45 1.75
C ALA A 42 -3.40 -9.76 0.26
N VAL A 43 -4.26 -9.24 -0.62
CA VAL A 43 -4.11 -9.40 -2.08
C VAL A 43 -2.85 -8.71 -2.58
N ILE A 44 -2.63 -7.46 -2.19
CA ILE A 44 -1.43 -6.68 -2.54
C ILE A 44 -0.18 -7.38 -2.03
N GLY A 45 -0.17 -7.75 -0.74
CA GLY A 45 0.95 -8.46 -0.11
C GLY A 45 1.24 -9.81 -0.75
N GLY A 46 0.20 -10.53 -1.19
CA GLY A 46 0.30 -11.77 -1.94
C GLY A 46 1.05 -11.60 -3.26
N ALA A 47 0.63 -10.63 -4.07
CA ALA A 47 1.28 -10.32 -5.34
C ALA A 47 2.74 -9.86 -5.14
N GLN A 48 2.97 -8.96 -4.18
CA GLN A 48 4.31 -8.48 -3.84
C GLN A 48 5.22 -9.59 -3.32
N ARG A 49 4.69 -10.50 -2.49
CA ARG A 49 5.42 -11.68 -2.01
C ARG A 49 5.94 -12.52 -3.17
N LEU A 50 5.10 -12.79 -4.17
CA LEU A 50 5.48 -13.56 -5.37
C LEU A 50 6.57 -12.83 -6.16
N ALA A 51 6.44 -11.52 -6.33
CA ALA A 51 7.42 -10.70 -7.03
C ALA A 51 8.79 -10.67 -6.33
N LEU A 52 8.78 -10.51 -5.00
CA LEU A 52 9.99 -10.44 -4.17
C LEU A 52 10.55 -11.80 -3.78
N ARG A 53 9.80 -12.89 -3.95
CA ARG A 53 10.09 -14.22 -3.38
C ARG A 53 10.25 -14.16 -1.86
N ALA A 54 9.43 -13.33 -1.21
CA ALA A 54 9.46 -13.12 0.23
C ALA A 54 8.75 -14.26 0.99
N GLY A 55 8.98 -14.34 2.30
CA GLY A 55 8.29 -15.27 3.19
C GLY A 55 6.79 -14.93 3.38
N ARG A 56 6.03 -15.86 3.99
CA ARG A 56 4.58 -15.67 4.24
C ARG A 56 4.28 -14.47 5.15
N ARG A 57 5.21 -14.09 6.03
CA ARG A 57 5.11 -12.91 6.90
C ARG A 57 4.86 -11.62 6.11
N TRP A 58 5.36 -11.54 4.87
CA TRP A 58 5.11 -10.39 3.99
C TRP A 58 3.63 -10.09 3.80
N ILE A 59 2.82 -11.15 3.54
CA ILE A 59 1.37 -10.99 3.36
C ILE A 59 0.73 -10.47 4.64
N ALA A 60 1.00 -11.13 5.78
CA ALA A 60 0.39 -10.77 7.05
C ALA A 60 0.73 -9.32 7.47
N VAL A 61 2.00 -8.93 7.32
CA VAL A 61 2.48 -7.59 7.67
C VAL A 61 1.86 -6.54 6.75
N THR A 62 1.82 -6.80 5.43
CA THR A 62 1.19 -5.86 4.49
C THR A 62 -0.30 -5.74 4.75
N ALA A 63 -1.01 -6.85 5.00
CA ALA A 63 -2.44 -6.84 5.31
C ALA A 63 -2.74 -6.06 6.60
N ALA A 64 -2.03 -6.35 7.68
CA ALA A 64 -2.22 -5.66 8.97
C ALA A 64 -1.89 -4.17 8.88
N ALA A 65 -0.81 -3.81 8.19
CA ALA A 65 -0.42 -2.42 8.00
C ALA A 65 -1.42 -1.64 7.14
N THR A 66 -1.96 -2.28 6.08
CA THR A 66 -3.01 -1.66 5.25
C THR A 66 -4.29 -1.48 6.06
N ALA A 67 -4.68 -2.45 6.88
CA ALA A 67 -5.82 -2.34 7.79
C ALA A 67 -5.66 -1.18 8.78
N ALA A 68 -4.51 -1.11 9.45
CA ALA A 68 -4.23 -0.04 10.42
C ALA A 68 -4.21 1.35 9.74
N GLY A 69 -3.59 1.46 8.57
CA GLY A 69 -3.54 2.70 7.80
C GLY A 69 -4.92 3.13 7.30
N ALA A 70 -5.75 2.19 6.85
CA ALA A 70 -7.12 2.46 6.44
C ALA A 70 -8.00 2.93 7.61
N ALA A 71 -7.91 2.26 8.75
CA ALA A 71 -8.63 2.68 9.97
C ALA A 71 -8.21 4.08 10.43
N LEU A 72 -6.90 4.34 10.48
CA LEU A 72 -6.37 5.68 10.83
C LEU A 72 -6.87 6.74 9.85
N SER A 73 -6.86 6.43 8.56
CA SER A 73 -7.36 7.34 7.53
C SER A 73 -8.82 7.68 7.74
N ALA A 74 -9.68 6.68 8.03
CA ALA A 74 -11.10 6.89 8.30
C ALA A 74 -11.32 7.79 9.52
N VAL A 75 -10.51 7.64 10.58
CA VAL A 75 -10.56 8.53 11.76
C VAL A 75 -10.16 9.96 11.39
N VAL A 76 -9.08 10.13 10.63
CA VAL A 76 -8.51 11.47 10.34
C VAL A 76 -9.33 12.23 9.30
N THR A 77 -9.85 11.53 8.28
CA THR A 77 -10.56 12.16 7.15
C THR A 77 -12.08 12.08 7.27
N GLY A 78 -12.60 11.40 8.31
CA GLY A 78 -14.04 11.16 8.46
C GLY A 78 -14.62 10.39 7.28
N SER A 79 -13.82 9.53 6.64
CA SER A 79 -14.19 8.80 5.40
C SER A 79 -14.56 9.73 4.23
N GLY A 80 -14.04 10.94 4.26
CA GLY A 80 -14.25 11.93 3.18
C GLY A 80 -13.72 11.41 1.84
N THR A 81 -14.40 11.79 0.78
CA THR A 81 -14.16 11.32 -0.59
C THR A 81 -13.48 12.38 -1.46
N GLY A 82 -13.27 13.58 -0.94
CA GLY A 82 -12.58 14.65 -1.65
C GLY A 82 -11.10 14.34 -1.92
N LEU A 83 -10.52 14.99 -2.91
CA LEU A 83 -9.13 14.77 -3.33
C LEU A 83 -8.13 14.78 -2.16
N SER A 84 -8.22 15.78 -1.29
CA SER A 84 -7.33 15.88 -0.13
C SER A 84 -7.50 14.71 0.84
N ALA A 85 -8.73 14.25 1.06
CA ALA A 85 -9.01 13.13 1.95
C ALA A 85 -8.41 11.82 1.40
N VAL A 86 -8.61 11.52 0.11
CA VAL A 86 -8.06 10.29 -0.50
C VAL A 86 -6.53 10.34 -0.60
N MET A 87 -5.94 11.51 -0.84
CA MET A 87 -4.48 11.67 -0.82
C MET A 87 -3.89 11.46 0.58
N LEU A 88 -4.53 12.02 1.62
CA LEU A 88 -4.13 11.79 3.02
C LEU A 88 -4.31 10.33 3.42
N ALA A 89 -5.39 9.69 2.98
CA ALA A 89 -5.59 8.26 3.20
C ALA A 89 -4.48 7.42 2.55
N GLY A 90 -4.10 7.76 1.32
CA GLY A 90 -2.97 7.13 0.64
C GLY A 90 -1.64 7.34 1.37
N LEU A 91 -1.40 8.58 1.83
CA LEU A 91 -0.20 8.93 2.60
C LEU A 91 -0.10 8.12 3.90
N ALA A 92 -1.17 8.10 4.69
CA ALA A 92 -1.22 7.39 5.97
C ALA A 92 -1.08 5.88 5.80
N THR A 93 -1.85 5.30 4.87
CA THR A 93 -1.80 3.86 4.61
C THR A 93 -0.47 3.45 4.00
N GLY A 94 0.05 4.22 3.05
CA GLY A 94 1.36 3.98 2.46
C GLY A 94 2.50 4.10 3.47
N ALA A 95 2.42 5.05 4.42
CA ALA A 95 3.39 5.17 5.52
C ALA A 95 3.35 3.95 6.44
N ALA A 96 2.15 3.50 6.85
CA ALA A 96 1.99 2.31 7.68
C ALA A 96 2.57 1.06 6.98
N VAL A 97 2.25 0.86 5.71
CA VAL A 97 2.77 -0.25 4.90
C VAL A 97 4.30 -0.16 4.75
N GLY A 98 4.82 1.01 4.38
CA GLY A 98 6.26 1.20 4.21
C GLY A 98 7.05 0.95 5.49
N ALA A 99 6.58 1.48 6.63
CA ALA A 99 7.20 1.27 7.93
C ALA A 99 7.20 -0.20 8.34
N ALA A 100 6.09 -0.90 8.13
CA ALA A 100 5.96 -2.31 8.48
C ALA A 100 6.77 -3.24 7.56
N GLN A 101 6.93 -2.88 6.28
CA GLN A 101 7.70 -3.66 5.31
C GLN A 101 9.21 -3.45 5.41
N ALA A 102 9.68 -2.29 5.88
CA ALA A 102 11.09 -1.95 5.93
C ALA A 102 11.96 -2.97 6.69
N PRO A 103 11.56 -3.47 7.88
CA PRO A 103 12.30 -4.52 8.57
C PRO A 103 12.37 -5.83 7.79
N LEU A 104 11.29 -6.19 7.07
CA LEU A 104 11.25 -7.41 6.26
C LEU A 104 12.17 -7.35 5.03
N LEU A 105 12.49 -6.13 4.58
CA LEU A 105 13.48 -5.88 3.53
C LEU A 105 14.92 -5.82 4.08
N GLY A 106 15.07 -5.90 5.41
CA GLY A 106 16.35 -5.73 6.08
C GLY A 106 16.82 -4.27 6.10
N TYR A 107 15.92 -3.32 5.89
CA TYR A 107 16.26 -1.90 5.94
C TYR A 107 16.24 -1.41 7.39
N GLY A 108 17.24 -0.60 7.72
CA GLY A 108 17.30 0.10 9.00
C GLY A 108 17.67 1.57 8.82
N GLY A 109 17.46 2.39 9.84
CA GLY A 109 17.83 3.78 9.85
C GLY A 109 17.31 4.57 8.64
N ARG A 110 18.22 5.19 7.89
CA ARG A 110 17.86 6.03 6.72
C ARG A 110 17.17 5.28 5.60
N ALA A 111 17.54 4.02 5.35
CA ALA A 111 16.93 3.22 4.29
C ALA A 111 15.47 2.87 4.63
N ALA A 112 15.18 2.55 5.89
CA ALA A 112 13.82 2.31 6.36
C ALA A 112 12.96 3.59 6.26
N ALA A 113 13.50 4.73 6.69
CA ALA A 113 12.82 6.01 6.57
C ALA A 113 12.55 6.39 5.10
N ALA A 114 13.54 6.20 4.22
CA ALA A 114 13.38 6.44 2.78
C ALA A 114 12.32 5.54 2.16
N TRP A 115 12.32 4.23 2.48
CA TRP A 115 11.29 3.31 2.00
C TRP A 115 9.90 3.73 2.47
N THR A 116 9.75 4.08 3.74
CA THR A 116 8.48 4.54 4.32
C THR A 116 7.99 5.81 3.61
N ALA A 117 8.86 6.81 3.46
CA ALA A 117 8.51 8.07 2.80
C ALA A 117 8.12 7.85 1.32
N VAL A 118 8.89 7.03 0.60
CA VAL A 118 8.58 6.72 -0.81
C VAL A 118 7.26 5.98 -0.93
N THR A 119 6.98 5.00 -0.08
CA THR A 119 5.72 4.25 -0.12
C THR A 119 4.53 5.15 0.21
N ALA A 120 4.67 6.01 1.21
CA ALA A 120 3.66 7.00 1.56
C ALA A 120 3.36 7.97 0.40
N GLY A 121 4.40 8.58 -0.16
CA GLY A 121 4.27 9.50 -1.30
C GLY A 121 3.73 8.82 -2.55
N ALA A 122 4.19 7.60 -2.85
CA ALA A 122 3.73 6.83 -4.00
C ALA A 122 2.24 6.49 -3.93
N TRP A 123 1.73 6.13 -2.76
CA TRP A 123 0.30 5.85 -2.57
C TRP A 123 -0.53 7.13 -2.62
N SER A 124 -0.06 8.22 -2.04
CA SER A 124 -0.73 9.52 -2.14
C SER A 124 -0.82 10.01 -3.60
N LEU A 125 0.29 9.93 -4.35
CA LEU A 125 0.32 10.26 -5.78
C LEU A 125 -0.54 9.31 -6.61
N GLY A 126 -0.58 8.04 -6.25
CA GLY A 126 -1.47 7.07 -6.89
C GLY A 126 -2.94 7.45 -6.75
N TRP A 127 -3.36 7.96 -5.58
CA TRP A 127 -4.70 8.51 -5.41
C TRP A 127 -4.94 9.77 -6.22
N LEU A 128 -3.97 10.67 -6.30
CA LEU A 128 -4.05 11.86 -7.15
C LEU A 128 -4.29 11.47 -8.63
N VAL A 129 -3.54 10.48 -9.12
CA VAL A 129 -3.69 9.98 -10.50
C VAL A 129 -5.03 9.29 -10.69
N THR A 130 -5.44 8.45 -9.74
CA THR A 130 -6.74 7.78 -9.78
C THR A 130 -7.87 8.80 -9.85
N TRP A 131 -7.82 9.84 -9.02
CA TRP A 131 -8.83 10.90 -8.99
C TRP A 131 -8.97 11.63 -10.34
N ASN A 132 -7.86 11.88 -11.02
CA ASN A 132 -7.88 12.62 -12.28
C ASN A 132 -8.21 11.75 -13.52
N VAL A 133 -8.09 10.43 -13.42
CA VAL A 133 -8.30 9.50 -14.54
C VAL A 133 -9.65 8.79 -14.46
N ILE A 134 -10.12 8.50 -13.25
CA ILE A 134 -11.40 7.83 -13.01
C ILE A 134 -12.43 8.89 -12.62
N VAL A 135 -13.19 9.34 -13.61
CA VAL A 135 -14.17 10.45 -13.50
C VAL A 135 -15.52 10.00 -12.89
N ASP A 136 -15.63 8.82 -12.31
CA ASP A 136 -16.90 8.28 -11.80
C ASP A 136 -17.01 8.38 -10.26
N ALA A 137 -16.68 9.57 -9.72
CA ALA A 137 -16.82 9.90 -8.29
C ALA A 137 -18.30 9.79 -7.83
N ASP A 138 -19.25 9.96 -8.73
CA ASP A 138 -20.68 9.95 -8.42
C ASP A 138 -21.23 8.55 -8.09
N ARG A 139 -20.51 7.49 -8.40
CA ARG A 139 -20.90 6.10 -8.08
C ARG A 139 -20.39 5.57 -6.75
N GLY A 140 -19.71 6.40 -5.96
CA GLY A 140 -19.28 6.04 -4.61
C GLY A 140 -18.20 4.94 -4.54
N HIS A 141 -17.57 4.59 -5.64
CA HIS A 141 -16.53 3.56 -5.68
C HIS A 141 -15.17 4.19 -5.46
N HIS A 142 -14.75 4.23 -4.19
CA HIS A 142 -13.41 4.71 -3.79
C HIS A 142 -12.40 3.58 -3.90
N MET A 143 -12.14 3.14 -5.11
CA MET A 143 -11.18 2.10 -5.40
C MET A 143 -9.89 2.70 -5.94
N PHE A 144 -8.75 2.21 -5.44
CA PHE A 144 -7.45 2.59 -5.98
C PHE A 144 -7.35 2.10 -7.43
N GLY A 145 -7.49 3.03 -8.36
CA GLY A 145 -7.58 2.72 -9.79
C GLY A 145 -6.28 2.15 -10.36
N SER A 146 -6.40 1.44 -11.47
CA SER A 146 -5.24 0.79 -12.13
C SER A 146 -4.16 1.78 -12.55
N SER A 147 -4.53 2.99 -12.97
CA SER A 147 -3.58 4.06 -13.34
C SER A 147 -2.76 4.54 -12.15
N GLY A 148 -3.42 4.83 -11.02
CA GLY A 148 -2.75 5.22 -9.80
C GLY A 148 -1.91 4.09 -9.20
N ALA A 149 -2.42 2.86 -9.24
CA ALA A 149 -1.69 1.66 -8.83
C ALA A 149 -0.41 1.45 -9.65
N LEU A 150 -0.48 1.69 -10.96
CA LEU A 150 0.68 1.60 -11.83
C LEU A 150 1.75 2.63 -11.44
N VAL A 151 1.35 3.90 -11.21
CA VAL A 151 2.27 4.95 -10.75
C VAL A 151 2.90 4.59 -9.41
N ALA A 152 2.10 4.17 -8.43
CA ALA A 152 2.60 3.77 -7.12
C ALA A 152 3.58 2.59 -7.21
N THR A 153 3.28 1.61 -8.05
CA THR A 153 4.14 0.44 -8.27
C THR A 153 5.42 0.79 -9.02
N LEU A 154 5.37 1.71 -9.99
CA LEU A 154 6.57 2.21 -10.67
C LEU A 154 7.52 2.90 -9.69
N ILE A 155 7.00 3.84 -8.89
CA ILE A 155 7.80 4.60 -7.92
C ILE A 155 8.43 3.66 -6.89
N THR A 156 7.64 2.76 -6.28
CA THR A 156 8.15 1.81 -5.28
C THR A 156 9.12 0.80 -5.89
N GLY A 157 8.91 0.37 -7.13
CA GLY A 157 9.82 -0.51 -7.86
C GLY A 157 11.17 0.14 -8.15
N LEU A 158 11.19 1.43 -8.51
CA LEU A 158 12.42 2.21 -8.69
C LEU A 158 13.15 2.40 -7.35
N ALA A 159 12.41 2.69 -6.29
CA ALA A 159 12.98 2.81 -4.95
C ALA A 159 13.61 1.50 -4.47
N LEU A 160 12.96 0.35 -4.68
CA LEU A 160 13.54 -0.96 -4.35
C LEU A 160 14.86 -1.21 -5.09
N ARG A 161 14.98 -0.76 -6.34
CA ARG A 161 16.24 -0.86 -7.09
C ARG A 161 17.31 0.06 -6.53
N GLY A 162 16.95 1.31 -6.23
CA GLY A 162 17.89 2.30 -5.66
C GLY A 162 18.37 1.88 -4.27
N LEU A 163 17.48 1.34 -3.43
CA LEU A 163 17.81 0.89 -2.07
C LEU A 163 18.45 -0.51 -2.02
N ALA A 164 18.55 -1.22 -3.15
CA ALA A 164 19.16 -2.57 -3.18
C ALA A 164 20.63 -2.58 -2.70
N HIS A 165 21.31 -1.46 -2.76
CA HIS A 165 22.70 -1.28 -2.34
C HIS A 165 22.82 -0.63 -0.95
N ALA A 166 21.70 -0.33 -0.29
CA ALA A 166 21.71 0.25 1.05
C ALA A 166 22.24 -0.79 2.07
N PRO A 167 22.99 -0.34 3.11
CA PRO A 167 23.43 -1.22 4.19
C PRO A 167 22.22 -1.91 4.82
N ARG A 168 22.27 -3.23 4.90
CA ARG A 168 21.24 -4.04 5.55
C ARG A 168 21.62 -4.25 7.01
N GLN A 169 20.62 -4.19 7.90
CA GLN A 169 20.84 -4.59 9.29
C GLN A 169 21.06 -6.11 9.35
N ALA A 170 22.08 -6.53 10.08
CA ALA A 170 22.23 -7.94 10.45
C ALA A 170 21.00 -8.32 11.28
N VAL A 171 20.23 -9.30 10.81
CA VAL A 171 19.17 -9.90 11.63
C VAL A 171 19.88 -10.63 12.79
N PRO A 172 19.61 -10.27 14.07
CA PRO A 172 20.15 -11.04 15.17
C PRO A 172 19.74 -12.49 14.97
N ALA A 173 20.71 -13.41 15.05
CA ALA A 173 20.41 -14.84 15.10
C ALA A 173 19.46 -15.05 16.28
N ALA A 174 18.29 -15.61 16.03
CA ALA A 174 17.36 -15.99 17.07
C ALA A 174 18.08 -17.00 17.99
N ALA A 175 18.34 -16.60 19.25
CA ALA A 175 18.85 -17.47 20.28
C ALA A 175 17.78 -18.47 20.72
#